data_773543b8b51a927291bb56963735e067
#
_entry.id   773543b8b51a927291bb56963735e067
#
_cell.length_a   1.000
_cell.length_b   1.000
_cell.length_c   1.000
_cell.angle_alpha   90.00
_cell.angle_beta   90.00
_cell.angle_gamma   90.00
#
_symmetry.space_group_name_H-M   'P 1'
#
loop_
_entity.id
_entity.type
_entity.pdbx_description
1 polymer ?
#
loop_
_entity_poly.entity_id
_entity_poly.type
_entity_poly.pdbx_seq_one_letter_code
_entity_poly.pdbx_strand_id
1 'polypeptide(L)'
;MRSFLTVFLTLSLIFAISCALKQKEIDPWLNTISGGKPPEIDITGKWYDTQGSGFFTWGEGYLRQEQNKITGTIGDYNIKGVVSGKIVCLVFLSRNTVYYTARLEMFQDLLSGNYFKATNKEQKRGYPTSFTKTVDPTKK
;
A
#
# COMPACT_ATOMS: atom_id res chain seq x y z
N MET A 1 33.25 39.37 7.66
CA MET A 1 32.75 38.64 6.47
C MET A 1 32.79 37.11 6.57
N ARG A 2 33.33 36.53 7.61
CA ARG A 2 33.40 35.05 7.75
C ARG A 2 32.23 34.44 8.52
N SER A 3 31.37 35.21 9.16
CA SER A 3 30.25 34.68 9.99
C SER A 3 28.92 34.46 9.25
N PHE A 4 28.73 35.07 8.07
CA PHE A 4 27.48 34.93 7.32
C PHE A 4 27.39 33.65 6.49
N LEU A 5 28.50 33.02 6.15
CA LEU A 5 28.50 31.82 5.31
C LEU A 5 28.14 30.55 6.10
N THR A 6 28.42 30.56 7.42
CA THR A 6 28.16 29.39 8.29
C THR A 6 26.68 29.24 8.66
N VAL A 7 25.93 30.32 8.73
CA VAL A 7 24.51 30.31 9.08
C VAL A 7 23.64 29.81 7.92
N PHE A 8 24.02 30.05 6.67
CA PHE A 8 23.29 29.55 5.51
C PHE A 8 23.43 28.03 5.29
N LEU A 9 24.57 27.46 5.68
CA LEU A 9 24.82 26.02 5.51
C LEU A 9 24.05 25.15 6.54
N THR A 10 23.80 25.70 7.73
CA THR A 10 23.07 24.97 8.79
C THR A 10 21.56 24.98 8.57
N LEU A 11 21.01 26.00 7.91
CA LEU A 11 19.57 26.08 7.64
C LEU A 11 19.14 25.11 6.52
N SER A 12 20.03 24.81 5.57
CA SER A 12 19.75 23.86 4.48
C SER A 12 19.68 22.41 4.92
N LEU A 13 20.34 22.06 6.05
CA LEU A 13 20.39 20.68 6.55
C LEU A 13 19.11 20.27 7.31
N ILE A 14 18.37 21.25 7.83
CA ILE A 14 17.17 20.97 8.65
C ILE A 14 15.97 20.56 7.79
N PHE A 15 15.90 21.00 6.53
CA PHE A 15 14.80 20.64 5.63
C PHE A 15 14.87 19.21 5.07
N ALA A 16 16.05 18.59 5.03
CA ALA A 16 16.23 17.24 4.52
C ALA A 16 15.76 16.14 5.50
N ILE A 17 15.67 16.46 6.79
CA ILE A 17 15.34 15.46 7.84
C ILE A 17 13.83 15.23 7.92
N SER A 18 13.01 16.17 7.49
CA SER A 18 11.54 16.11 7.62
C SER A 18 10.85 15.12 6.65
N CYS A 19 11.47 14.83 5.50
CA CYS A 19 10.91 13.87 4.53
C CYS A 19 11.27 12.40 4.80
N ALA A 20 12.40 12.15 5.47
CA ALA A 20 12.87 10.79 5.75
C ALA A 20 12.10 10.09 6.89
N LEU A 21 11.49 10.86 7.78
CA LEU A 21 10.78 10.31 8.96
C LEU A 21 9.41 9.70 8.64
N LYS A 22 8.75 10.09 7.55
CA LYS A 22 7.41 9.54 7.19
C LYS A 22 7.48 8.18 6.50
N GLN A 23 8.55 7.87 5.81
CA GLN A 23 8.73 6.58 5.14
C GLN A 23 9.16 5.48 6.13
N LYS A 24 9.80 5.86 7.23
CA LYS A 24 10.30 4.94 8.26
C LYS A 24 9.23 4.27 9.13
N GLU A 25 7.98 4.80 9.14
CA GLU A 25 6.90 4.25 9.98
C GLU A 25 6.13 3.09 9.31
N ILE A 26 6.23 2.93 7.99
CA ILE A 26 5.45 1.93 7.22
C ILE A 26 6.30 0.68 6.96
N ASP A 27 7.59 0.85 6.71
CA ASP A 27 8.50 -0.28 6.53
C ASP A 27 8.52 -1.22 7.75
N PRO A 28 8.51 -0.73 9.02
CA PRO A 28 8.36 -1.60 10.19
C PRO A 28 7.04 -2.38 10.21
N TRP A 29 5.94 -1.76 9.81
CA TRP A 29 4.65 -2.44 9.75
C TRP A 29 4.63 -3.53 8.67
N LEU A 30 5.09 -3.23 7.47
CA LEU A 30 5.25 -4.21 6.39
C LEU A 30 6.23 -5.33 6.79
N ASN A 31 7.33 -5.00 7.46
CA ASN A 31 8.30 -5.98 7.93
C ASN A 31 7.75 -6.90 9.04
N THR A 32 6.92 -6.38 9.92
CA THR A 32 6.25 -7.19 10.95
C THR A 32 5.33 -8.23 10.31
N ILE A 33 4.68 -7.89 9.21
CA ILE A 33 3.79 -8.78 8.47
C ILE A 33 4.58 -9.72 7.56
N SER A 34 5.69 -9.26 6.97
CA SER A 34 6.54 -10.07 6.08
C SER A 34 7.28 -11.20 6.79
N GLY A 35 7.42 -11.13 8.12
CA GLY A 35 7.93 -12.21 8.95
C GLY A 35 6.91 -13.33 9.22
N GLY A 36 5.72 -13.27 8.59
CA GLY A 36 4.63 -14.23 8.74
C GLY A 36 4.82 -15.52 7.92
N LYS A 37 3.70 -16.16 7.62
CA LYS A 37 3.66 -17.43 6.85
C LYS A 37 4.09 -17.21 5.40
N PRO A 38 4.68 -18.23 4.76
CA PRO A 38 4.91 -18.21 3.32
C PRO A 38 3.59 -17.93 2.56
N PRO A 39 3.64 -17.26 1.40
CA PRO A 39 2.46 -17.03 0.57
C PRO A 39 1.79 -18.34 0.16
N GLU A 40 0.48 -18.43 0.34
CA GLU A 40 -0.37 -19.54 -0.13
C GLU A 40 -1.12 -19.17 -1.42
N ILE A 41 -0.95 -17.95 -1.89
CA ILE A 41 -1.68 -17.34 -3.00
C ILE A 41 -0.74 -16.58 -3.92
N ASP A 42 -1.16 -16.37 -5.16
CA ASP A 42 -0.56 -15.44 -6.11
C ASP A 42 -1.62 -14.42 -6.55
N ILE A 43 -1.40 -13.17 -6.17
CA ILE A 43 -2.29 -12.07 -6.52
C ILE A 43 -1.89 -11.33 -7.79
N THR A 44 -0.88 -11.82 -8.52
CA THR A 44 -0.46 -11.20 -9.77
C THR A 44 -1.62 -11.18 -10.76
N GLY A 45 -1.93 -10.01 -11.29
CA GLY A 45 -2.98 -9.83 -12.29
C GLY A 45 -3.73 -8.52 -12.17
N LYS A 46 -4.78 -8.43 -12.98
CA LYS A 46 -5.65 -7.26 -13.06
C LYS A 46 -6.78 -7.39 -12.03
N TRP A 47 -7.01 -6.31 -11.29
CA TRP A 47 -8.00 -6.23 -10.24
C TRP A 47 -8.89 -5.01 -10.42
N TYR A 48 -10.13 -5.10 -9.99
CA TYR A 48 -11.05 -3.98 -9.97
C TYR A 48 -11.89 -3.97 -8.69
N ASP A 49 -12.27 -2.79 -8.26
CA ASP A 49 -13.11 -2.57 -7.09
C ASP A 49 -14.54 -3.08 -7.35
N THR A 50 -15.03 -3.93 -6.47
CA THR A 50 -16.39 -4.47 -6.57
C THR A 50 -17.45 -3.62 -5.90
N GLN A 51 -17.05 -2.63 -5.08
CA GLN A 51 -17.99 -1.80 -4.32
C GLN A 51 -18.37 -0.51 -5.05
N GLY A 52 -18.16 -0.40 -6.35
CA GLY A 52 -18.29 0.77 -7.20
C GLY A 52 -19.67 1.41 -7.34
N SER A 53 -20.52 1.36 -6.31
CA SER A 53 -21.83 2.04 -6.28
C SER A 53 -21.88 3.24 -5.33
N GLY A 54 -20.75 3.75 -4.88
CA GLY A 54 -20.65 4.90 -3.98
C GLY A 54 -19.86 6.08 -4.59
N PHE A 55 -19.81 7.18 -3.86
CA PHE A 55 -19.01 8.36 -4.21
C PHE A 55 -17.50 8.11 -4.23
N PHE A 56 -17.06 6.93 -3.81
CA PHE A 56 -15.67 6.54 -3.75
C PHE A 56 -15.49 5.15 -4.34
N THR A 57 -14.64 5.05 -5.36
CA THR A 57 -14.19 3.80 -5.97
C THR A 57 -12.68 3.85 -6.12
N TRP A 58 -12.02 2.72 -5.87
CA TRP A 58 -10.58 2.59 -6.13
C TRP A 58 -10.26 2.53 -7.63
N GLY A 59 -11.22 2.07 -8.43
CA GLY A 59 -11.00 1.80 -9.84
C GLY A 59 -10.35 0.44 -10.09
N GLU A 60 -9.70 0.32 -11.26
CA GLU A 60 -8.96 -0.87 -11.65
C GLU A 60 -7.46 -0.69 -11.44
N GLY A 61 -6.73 -1.80 -11.38
CA GLY A 61 -5.29 -1.78 -11.28
C GLY A 61 -4.64 -3.11 -11.63
N TYR A 62 -3.33 -3.13 -11.60
CA TYR A 62 -2.52 -4.32 -11.80
C TYR A 62 -1.57 -4.51 -10.63
N LEU A 63 -1.61 -5.70 -10.02
CA LEU A 63 -0.72 -6.10 -8.94
C LEU A 63 0.26 -7.16 -9.45
N ARG A 64 1.49 -7.06 -8.99
CA ARG A 64 2.56 -8.04 -9.23
C ARG A 64 3.08 -8.54 -7.90
N GLN A 65 3.12 -9.84 -7.74
CA GLN A 65 3.70 -10.51 -6.59
C GLN A 65 5.04 -11.14 -6.96
N GLU A 66 6.06 -10.85 -6.17
CA GLU A 66 7.36 -11.50 -6.21
C GLU A 66 7.66 -12.05 -4.82
N GLN A 67 7.59 -13.38 -4.68
CA GLN A 67 7.62 -14.04 -3.38
C GLN A 67 6.50 -13.49 -2.47
N ASN A 68 6.83 -12.86 -1.35
CA ASN A 68 5.87 -12.24 -0.45
C ASN A 68 5.66 -10.75 -0.68
N LYS A 69 6.37 -10.13 -1.63
CA LYS A 69 6.29 -8.69 -1.92
C LYS A 69 5.29 -8.40 -3.01
N ILE A 70 4.55 -7.32 -2.84
CA ILE A 70 3.56 -6.82 -3.79
C ILE A 70 3.98 -5.43 -4.25
N THR A 71 3.88 -5.21 -5.56
CA THR A 71 3.99 -3.90 -6.20
C THR A 71 2.91 -3.75 -7.25
N GLY A 72 2.61 -2.52 -7.65
CA GLY A 72 1.65 -2.27 -8.72
C GLY A 72 0.92 -0.96 -8.57
N THR A 73 -0.28 -0.90 -9.13
CA THR A 73 -1.17 0.27 -9.08
C THR A 73 -2.62 -0.16 -8.87
N ILE A 74 -3.39 0.67 -8.19
CA ILE A 74 -4.87 0.59 -8.13
C ILE A 74 -5.38 2.02 -8.26
N GLY A 75 -6.17 2.30 -9.32
CA GLY A 75 -6.58 3.66 -9.65
C GLY A 75 -5.37 4.60 -9.75
N ASP A 76 -5.42 5.71 -9.03
CA ASP A 76 -4.35 6.72 -9.01
C ASP A 76 -3.25 6.46 -7.98
N TYR A 77 -3.30 5.30 -7.30
CA TYR A 77 -2.34 4.95 -6.25
C TYR A 77 -1.29 3.97 -6.71
N ASN A 78 -0.04 4.22 -6.33
CA ASN A 78 1.00 3.21 -6.35
C ASN A 78 0.82 2.29 -5.15
N ILE A 79 1.00 0.99 -5.37
CA ILE A 79 0.80 -0.03 -4.35
C ILE A 79 2.14 -0.65 -3.97
N LYS A 80 2.35 -0.76 -2.67
CA LYS A 80 3.34 -1.65 -2.05
C LYS A 80 2.62 -2.54 -1.06
N GLY A 81 3.11 -3.75 -0.88
CA GLY A 81 2.47 -4.64 0.07
C GLY A 81 3.23 -5.92 0.30
N VAL A 82 2.64 -6.78 1.10
CA VAL A 82 3.15 -8.10 1.44
C VAL A 82 2.02 -9.11 1.54
N VAL A 83 2.35 -10.38 1.24
CA VAL A 83 1.48 -11.54 1.42
C VAL A 83 2.02 -12.39 2.55
N SER A 84 1.14 -12.83 3.44
CA SER A 84 1.42 -13.81 4.50
C SER A 84 0.29 -14.85 4.53
N GLY A 85 0.58 -16.07 4.10
CA GLY A 85 -0.47 -17.06 3.88
C GLY A 85 -1.47 -16.57 2.84
N LYS A 86 -2.72 -16.36 3.25
CA LYS A 86 -3.81 -15.79 2.44
C LYS A 86 -4.09 -14.31 2.73
N ILE A 87 -3.36 -13.73 3.69
CA ILE A 87 -3.52 -12.34 4.08
C ILE A 87 -2.66 -11.44 3.19
N VAL A 88 -3.28 -10.41 2.67
CA VAL A 88 -2.67 -9.39 1.81
C VAL A 88 -2.73 -8.05 2.53
N CYS A 89 -1.57 -7.45 2.76
CA CYS A 89 -1.46 -6.12 3.34
C CYS A 89 -0.94 -5.16 2.29
N LEU A 90 -1.70 -4.11 2.02
CA LEU A 90 -1.40 -3.12 0.99
C LEU A 90 -1.20 -1.73 1.60
N VAL A 91 -0.33 -0.95 0.97
CA VAL A 91 -0.12 0.47 1.21
C VAL A 91 -0.40 1.22 -0.08
N PHE A 92 -1.27 2.21 -0.01
CA PHE A 92 -1.67 3.07 -1.12
C PHE A 92 -0.92 4.39 -1.02
N LEU A 93 -0.07 4.64 -2.01
CA LEU A 93 0.77 5.83 -2.07
C LEU A 93 0.39 6.71 -3.25
N SER A 94 0.41 8.01 -3.04
CA SER A 94 0.40 9.01 -4.11
C SER A 94 1.54 9.99 -3.87
N ARG A 95 2.39 10.19 -4.87
CA ARG A 95 3.58 11.05 -4.77
C ARG A 95 4.44 10.74 -3.54
N ASN A 96 4.69 9.45 -3.28
CA ASN A 96 5.44 8.94 -2.11
C ASN A 96 4.81 9.23 -0.74
N THR A 97 3.57 9.71 -0.70
CA THR A 97 2.81 9.90 0.54
C THR A 97 1.82 8.75 0.68
N VAL A 98 1.77 8.15 1.87
CA VAL A 98 0.78 7.12 2.20
C VAL A 98 -0.54 7.77 2.54
N TYR A 99 -1.58 7.34 1.83
CA TYR A 99 -2.96 7.78 2.05
C TYR A 99 -3.78 6.73 2.78
N TYR A 100 -3.57 5.45 2.42
CA TYR A 100 -4.33 4.35 3.00
C TYR A 100 -3.44 3.12 3.18
N THR A 101 -3.87 2.27 4.11
CA THR A 101 -3.42 0.89 4.25
C THR A 101 -4.63 -0.03 4.14
N ALA A 102 -4.43 -1.28 3.73
CA ALA A 102 -5.49 -2.26 3.70
C ALA A 102 -4.98 -3.61 4.20
N ARG A 103 -5.86 -4.32 4.90
CA ARG A 103 -5.68 -5.72 5.26
C ARG A 103 -6.82 -6.53 4.67
N LEU A 104 -6.47 -7.38 3.73
CA LEU A 104 -7.39 -8.16 2.92
C LEU A 104 -7.08 -9.64 3.08
N GLU A 105 -8.07 -10.47 2.85
CA GLU A 105 -7.92 -11.91 2.75
C GLU A 105 -8.42 -12.35 1.38
N MET A 106 -7.70 -13.30 0.76
CA MET A 106 -8.07 -13.85 -0.52
C MET A 106 -8.94 -15.07 -0.35
N PHE A 107 -10.10 -15.03 -1.00
CA PHE A 107 -11.00 -16.16 -1.14
C PHE A 107 -11.37 -16.32 -2.62
N GLN A 108 -10.87 -17.37 -3.25
CA GLN A 108 -10.94 -17.55 -4.71
C GLN A 108 -10.35 -16.35 -5.46
N ASP A 109 -11.12 -15.66 -6.31
CA ASP A 109 -10.71 -14.48 -7.07
C ASP A 109 -11.15 -13.15 -6.41
N LEU A 110 -11.49 -13.19 -5.13
CA LEU A 110 -11.93 -12.05 -4.34
C LEU A 110 -10.90 -11.74 -3.24
N LEU A 111 -10.40 -10.51 -3.23
CA LEU A 111 -9.71 -9.92 -2.09
C LEU A 111 -10.72 -9.10 -1.31
N SER A 112 -10.97 -9.41 -0.05
CA SER A 112 -11.90 -8.64 0.79
C SER A 112 -11.35 -8.40 2.18
N GLY A 113 -11.75 -7.29 2.78
CA GLY A 113 -11.32 -6.89 4.12
C GLY A 113 -11.60 -5.43 4.40
N ASN A 114 -10.66 -4.78 5.08
CA ASN A 114 -10.81 -3.39 5.46
C ASN A 114 -9.62 -2.56 5.00
N TYR A 115 -9.90 -1.29 4.64
CA TYR A 115 -8.88 -0.27 4.48
C TYR A 115 -8.95 0.75 5.62
N PHE A 116 -7.84 1.44 5.84
CA PHE A 116 -7.67 2.42 6.92
C PHE A 116 -7.02 3.68 6.36
N LYS A 117 -7.46 4.84 6.81
CA LYS A 117 -6.78 6.09 6.51
C LYS A 117 -5.42 6.11 7.19
N ALA A 118 -4.38 6.63 6.52
CA ALA A 118 -3.02 6.73 7.07
C ALA A 118 -2.95 7.57 8.37
N THR A 119 -3.92 8.48 8.57
CA THR A 119 -4.06 9.27 9.81
C THR A 119 -4.58 8.45 10.99
N ASN A 120 -5.14 7.27 10.75
CA ASN A 120 -5.66 6.37 11.78
C ASN A 120 -4.56 5.43 12.27
N LYS A 121 -3.63 5.95 13.07
CA LYS A 121 -2.45 5.23 13.58
C LYS A 121 -2.78 3.94 14.34
N GLU A 122 -3.96 3.87 14.95
CA GLU A 122 -4.36 2.71 15.74
C GLU A 122 -5.15 1.67 14.94
N GLN A 123 -5.47 1.95 13.67
CA GLN A 123 -6.27 1.09 12.78
C GLN A 123 -7.57 0.57 13.43
N LYS A 124 -8.12 1.33 14.36
CA LYS A 124 -9.33 0.92 15.12
C LYS A 124 -10.60 0.95 14.28
N ARG A 125 -10.66 1.83 13.29
CA ARG A 125 -11.84 1.98 12.42
C ARG A 125 -11.46 1.75 10.98
N GLY A 126 -11.64 0.52 10.51
CA GLY A 126 -11.53 0.16 9.12
C GLY A 126 -12.83 0.39 8.36
N TYR A 127 -12.71 0.55 7.06
CA TYR A 127 -13.83 0.63 6.12
C TYR A 127 -13.78 -0.60 5.22
N PRO A 128 -14.91 -1.29 4.98
CA PRO A 128 -14.92 -2.47 4.15
C PRO A 128 -14.49 -2.13 2.71
N THR A 129 -13.77 -3.03 2.11
CA THR A 129 -13.38 -2.95 0.69
C THR A 129 -13.18 -4.33 0.11
N SER A 130 -13.36 -4.45 -1.20
CA SER A 130 -13.12 -5.70 -1.91
C SER A 130 -12.72 -5.45 -3.36
N PHE A 131 -11.91 -6.36 -3.89
CA PHE A 131 -11.43 -6.34 -5.27
C PHE A 131 -11.61 -7.71 -5.89
N THR A 132 -12.06 -7.76 -7.13
CA THR A 132 -12.19 -8.99 -7.91
C THR A 132 -11.10 -9.05 -8.97
N LYS A 133 -10.51 -10.22 -9.14
CA LYS A 133 -9.54 -10.48 -10.20
C LYS A 133 -10.25 -10.61 -11.53
N THR A 134 -9.76 -9.89 -12.54
CA THR A 134 -10.24 -10.07 -13.91
C THR A 134 -9.69 -11.37 -14.44
N VAL A 135 -10.57 -12.26 -14.85
CA VAL A 135 -10.18 -13.47 -15.58
C VAL A 135 -9.84 -13.05 -17.00
N ASP A 136 -8.62 -13.34 -17.45
CA ASP A 136 -8.23 -13.12 -18.84
C ASP A 136 -8.99 -14.14 -19.71
N PRO A 137 -9.93 -13.69 -20.58
CA PRO A 137 -10.74 -14.60 -21.40
C PRO A 137 -9.92 -15.36 -22.43
N THR A 138 -8.64 -15.02 -22.61
CA THR A 138 -7.77 -15.65 -23.60
C THR A 138 -6.98 -16.85 -23.06
N LYS A 139 -7.02 -17.10 -21.75
CA LYS A 139 -6.43 -18.29 -21.12
C LYS A 139 -7.50 -19.35 -20.88
N LYS A 140 -7.90 -20.02 -21.97
CA LYS A 140 -8.54 -21.36 -21.95
C LYS A 140 -7.60 -22.38 -22.50
#